data_3eb742dc15a578b4cbcf7b2f2091b543
#
_entry.id   3eb742dc15a578b4cbcf7b2f2091b543
#
_cell.length_a   1.000
_cell.length_b   1.000
_cell.length_c   1.000
_cell.angle_alpha   90.00
_cell.angle_beta   90.00
_cell.angle_gamma   90.00
#
_symmetry.space_group_name_H-M   'P 1'
#
loop_
_entity.id
_entity.type
_entity.pdbx_description
1 polymer ?
#
loop_
_entity_poly.entity_id
_entity_poly.type
_entity_poly.pdbx_seq_one_letter_code
_entity_poly.pdbx_strand_id
1 'polypeptide(L)'
;MRQTALCAAIVAMYAIAPIAHADEISDLKAEIAAQKQAAAEQKARLDALEQKLSTVQQPQAAVASGDAGSSASSGNGVSFKQGEGLNIKGSAGSLTLYGLIDVSYVHSTNADKSGHSVTSPRVAWFSGNRWGLTGRRPLGSTGLDAIFRLESEFESQTGDMDTPGVLFNRDAWAGVESQSFGKLTLGRQNAIARDPVASGIYGDPYGSAAPTLEEGGYTNNNNFKQLVFYAGSATGTRIDNGVVWKKKFDNGLVAAAQYQFGGIPGSFARGSSETVSLAYAGGAYNLAGFVTSADVAGRRDRTYSLGGNYQFGPLVRVNAGYFHYTANQGSLGNRTDNAYTVSAKFTPSGPFDYALGYQVMKAKNAAVSSAGNVLNAFADSTASTATATGSRSTFYASATYHFDKITEVYFATDYLKLRDGYRTGTTNGAMSQMEYAIGLRTRF
;
A
#
# COMPACT_ATOMS: atom_id res chain seq x y z
N MET A 1 36.01 24.55 5.37
CA MET A 1 35.26 25.63 6.03
C MET A 1 33.74 25.31 6.00
N ARG A 2 33.27 24.21 6.61
CA ARG A 2 31.84 23.89 6.77
C ARG A 2 31.55 22.99 8.00
N GLN A 3 32.39 23.05 9.03
CA GLN A 3 32.17 22.29 10.29
C GLN A 3 32.00 23.21 11.53
N THR A 4 31.97 24.51 11.37
CA THR A 4 31.90 25.48 12.50
C THR A 4 30.51 26.09 12.71
N ALA A 5 29.49 25.74 11.89
CA ALA A 5 28.14 26.31 12.02
C ALA A 5 27.17 25.49 12.87
N LEU A 6 27.48 24.22 13.22
CA LEU A 6 26.60 23.37 14.00
C LEU A 6 26.79 23.50 15.52
N CYS A 7 27.92 24.01 15.98
CA CYS A 7 28.18 24.20 17.41
C CYS A 7 27.64 25.54 18.00
N ALA A 8 27.24 26.48 17.16
CA ALA A 8 26.77 27.78 17.63
C ALA A 8 25.26 27.85 17.95
N ALA A 9 24.47 26.88 17.48
CA ALA A 9 23.02 26.84 17.72
C ALA A 9 22.62 26.19 19.06
N ILE A 10 23.52 25.50 19.74
CA ILE A 10 23.24 24.79 21.00
C ILE A 10 23.54 25.69 22.22
N VAL A 11 24.30 26.75 22.06
CA VAL A 11 24.69 27.64 23.18
C VAL A 11 23.66 28.75 23.45
N ALA A 12 22.71 29.01 22.55
CA ALA A 12 21.75 30.12 22.70
C ALA A 12 20.45 29.78 23.45
N MET A 13 20.24 28.53 23.90
CA MET A 13 19.03 28.13 24.66
C MET A 13 19.24 27.94 26.17
N TYR A 14 20.39 28.27 26.70
CA TYR A 14 20.70 28.10 28.16
C TYR A 14 20.83 29.39 28.93
N ALA A 15 19.95 30.32 28.72
CA ALA A 15 19.97 31.55 29.52
C ALA A 15 18.60 31.88 30.13
N ILE A 16 17.88 30.94 30.71
CA ILE A 16 16.85 31.18 31.76
C ILE A 16 16.43 29.81 32.34
N ALA A 17 17.10 29.33 33.39
CA ALA A 17 16.51 28.40 34.35
C ALA A 17 17.32 28.40 35.66
N PRO A 18 16.68 28.39 36.79
CA PRO A 18 17.35 28.43 38.10
C PRO A 18 17.85 27.05 38.49
N ILE A 19 19.08 27.00 38.93
CA ILE A 19 19.72 26.00 39.82
C ILE A 19 19.36 24.52 39.48
N ALA A 20 20.03 23.97 38.49
CA ALA A 20 20.15 22.50 38.38
C ALA A 20 21.20 21.98 39.37
N HIS A 21 20.86 20.97 40.13
CA HIS A 21 21.73 20.35 41.11
C HIS A 21 22.97 19.72 40.49
N ALA A 22 24.11 19.76 41.18
CA ALA A 22 25.40 19.25 40.70
C ALA A 22 25.34 17.76 40.23
N ASP A 23 24.38 16.99 40.71
CA ASP A 23 24.14 15.61 40.37
C ASP A 23 23.62 15.44 38.92
N GLU A 24 22.69 16.29 38.43
CA GLU A 24 22.19 16.24 37.05
C GLU A 24 23.28 16.52 36.00
N ILE A 25 24.21 17.43 36.30
CA ILE A 25 25.33 17.73 35.41
C ILE A 25 26.33 16.56 35.37
N SER A 26 26.48 15.85 36.49
CA SER A 26 27.31 14.66 36.57
C SER A 26 26.73 13.50 35.74
N ASP A 27 25.42 13.28 35.86
CA ASP A 27 24.69 12.25 35.11
C ASP A 27 24.70 12.53 33.62
N LEU A 28 24.47 13.79 33.19
CA LEU A 28 24.57 14.18 31.79
C LEU A 28 25.98 13.98 31.21
N LYS A 29 27.03 14.27 31.99
CA LYS A 29 28.41 14.01 31.58
C LYS A 29 28.71 12.52 31.44
N ALA A 30 28.18 11.68 32.33
CA ALA A 30 28.30 10.24 32.26
C ALA A 30 27.57 9.67 31.02
N GLU A 31 26.36 10.17 30.73
CA GLU A 31 25.60 9.75 29.55
C GLU A 31 26.29 10.17 28.24
N ILE A 32 26.81 11.39 28.16
CA ILE A 32 27.61 11.86 27.02
C ILE A 32 28.86 11.00 26.83
N ALA A 33 29.53 10.60 27.91
CA ALA A 33 30.69 9.73 27.84
C ALA A 33 30.34 8.33 27.32
N ALA A 34 29.23 7.76 27.79
CA ALA A 34 28.70 6.47 27.32
C ALA A 34 28.31 6.52 25.83
N GLN A 35 27.65 7.57 25.39
CA GLN A 35 27.29 7.75 23.97
C GLN A 35 28.53 7.90 23.08
N LYS A 36 29.56 8.61 23.52
CA LYS A 36 30.84 8.73 22.81
C LYS A 36 31.56 7.39 22.70
N GLN A 37 31.50 6.58 23.74
CA GLN A 37 32.10 5.25 23.73
C GLN A 37 31.34 4.32 22.78
N ALA A 38 30.00 4.33 22.79
CA ALA A 38 29.18 3.55 21.87
C ALA A 38 29.41 3.96 20.40
N ALA A 39 29.54 5.26 20.14
CA ALA A 39 29.87 5.76 18.80
C ALA A 39 31.26 5.35 18.32
N ALA A 40 32.24 5.29 19.22
CA ALA A 40 33.61 4.80 18.92
C ALA A 40 33.61 3.29 18.61
N GLU A 41 32.84 2.49 19.35
CA GLU A 41 32.67 1.06 19.09
C GLU A 41 31.98 0.78 17.76
N GLN A 42 30.94 1.57 17.41
CA GLN A 42 30.28 1.47 16.11
C GLN A 42 31.23 1.82 14.97
N LYS A 43 32.05 2.86 15.12
CA LYS A 43 33.07 3.23 14.13
C LYS A 43 34.09 2.12 13.95
N ALA A 44 34.59 1.53 15.01
CA ALA A 44 35.54 0.41 14.93
C ALA A 44 34.96 -0.84 14.24
N ARG A 45 33.63 -1.09 14.43
CA ARG A 45 32.94 -2.15 13.71
C ARG A 45 32.77 -1.85 12.24
N LEU A 46 32.50 -0.60 11.86
CA LEU A 46 32.42 -0.17 10.48
C LEU A 46 33.79 -0.29 9.79
N ASP A 47 34.85 0.20 10.40
CA ASP A 47 36.21 0.09 9.88
C ASP A 47 36.64 -1.38 9.67
N ALA A 48 36.26 -2.27 10.59
CA ALA A 48 36.49 -3.71 10.49
C ALA A 48 35.68 -4.38 9.37
N LEU A 49 34.46 -3.91 9.11
CA LEU A 49 33.62 -4.38 8.01
C LEU A 49 34.14 -3.88 6.65
N GLU A 50 34.61 -2.62 6.57
CA GLU A 50 35.24 -2.07 5.37
C GLU A 50 36.55 -2.81 5.03
N GLN A 51 37.34 -3.16 6.04
CA GLN A 51 38.56 -3.96 5.86
C GLN A 51 38.22 -5.39 5.39
N LYS A 52 37.16 -6.01 5.88
CA LYS A 52 36.69 -7.30 5.37
C LYS A 52 36.15 -7.17 3.94
N LEU A 53 35.43 -6.10 3.61
CA LEU A 53 34.93 -5.83 2.28
C LEU A 53 36.09 -5.64 1.27
N SER A 54 37.15 -4.89 1.64
CA SER A 54 38.30 -4.68 0.79
C SER A 54 39.13 -5.97 0.56
N THR A 55 39.10 -6.89 1.53
CA THR A 55 39.77 -8.22 1.39
C THR A 55 39.01 -9.17 0.46
N VAL A 56 37.64 -8.99 0.38
CA VAL A 56 36.78 -9.76 -0.53
C VAL A 56 36.79 -9.17 -1.95
N GLN A 57 37.18 -7.91 -2.10
CA GLN A 57 37.23 -7.18 -3.39
C GLN A 57 38.59 -7.23 -4.09
N GLN A 58 39.50 -8.12 -3.74
CA GLN A 58 40.72 -8.30 -4.58
C GLN A 58 40.29 -8.83 -5.95
N PRO A 59 40.54 -8.09 -7.02
CA PRO A 59 40.05 -8.43 -8.34
C PRO A 59 40.83 -9.57 -8.93
N GLN A 60 40.13 -10.60 -9.35
CA GLN A 60 40.62 -11.43 -10.43
C GLN A 60 40.56 -10.59 -11.70
N ALA A 61 41.76 -10.16 -12.14
CA ALA A 61 41.93 -9.33 -13.32
C ALA A 61 41.58 -10.08 -14.61
N ALA A 62 41.01 -9.28 -15.52
CA ALA A 62 40.85 -9.48 -16.96
C ALA A 62 39.77 -10.44 -17.45
N VAL A 63 38.75 -9.85 -18.11
CA VAL A 63 38.54 -9.99 -19.56
C VAL A 63 37.57 -8.92 -20.07
N ALA A 64 38.10 -8.15 -21.01
CA ALA A 64 37.51 -7.52 -22.20
C ALA A 64 36.03 -7.09 -22.24
N SER A 65 35.83 -5.82 -22.57
CA SER A 65 34.71 -5.21 -23.26
C SER A 65 34.05 -6.10 -24.32
N GLY A 66 32.74 -6.28 -24.22
CA GLY A 66 31.92 -6.95 -25.23
C GLY A 66 30.44 -6.88 -24.92
N ASP A 67 29.79 -6.07 -25.70
CA ASP A 67 28.41 -6.10 -26.19
C ASP A 67 27.25 -6.62 -25.31
N ALA A 68 26.23 -5.78 -25.23
CA ALA A 68 24.92 -6.03 -24.62
C ALA A 68 24.17 -7.14 -25.38
N GLY A 69 24.22 -8.33 -24.86
CA GLY A 69 23.41 -9.47 -25.29
C GLY A 69 22.74 -10.10 -24.08
N SER A 70 21.40 -10.04 -24.01
CA SER A 70 20.60 -10.72 -23.00
C SER A 70 20.79 -12.23 -23.06
N SER A 71 21.60 -12.78 -22.19
CA SER A 71 21.62 -14.21 -21.90
C SER A 71 21.23 -14.45 -20.46
N ALA A 72 20.13 -15.20 -20.25
CA ALA A 72 19.71 -15.71 -18.95
C ALA A 72 20.81 -16.65 -18.43
N SER A 73 21.73 -16.12 -17.64
CA SER A 73 22.71 -16.93 -16.93
C SER A 73 22.05 -17.51 -15.68
N SER A 74 21.93 -18.82 -15.63
CA SER A 74 21.49 -19.63 -14.48
C SER A 74 22.58 -19.72 -13.39
N GLY A 75 23.34 -18.64 -13.17
CA GLY A 75 24.44 -18.59 -12.21
C GLY A 75 24.06 -17.95 -10.89
N ASN A 76 24.68 -18.40 -9.80
CA ASN A 76 24.67 -17.72 -8.51
C ASN A 76 25.23 -16.29 -8.68
N GLY A 77 24.58 -15.29 -8.05
CA GLY A 77 25.06 -13.91 -8.15
C GLY A 77 24.14 -12.89 -7.53
N VAL A 78 24.68 -11.68 -7.45
CA VAL A 78 23.95 -10.48 -7.06
C VAL A 78 23.67 -9.67 -8.32
N SER A 79 22.44 -9.26 -8.54
CA SER A 79 22.03 -8.42 -9.66
C SER A 79 21.03 -7.38 -9.21
N PHE A 80 21.17 -6.17 -9.73
CA PHE A 80 20.15 -5.13 -9.58
C PHE A 80 19.36 -5.07 -10.87
N LYS A 81 18.05 -5.27 -10.76
CA LYS A 81 17.14 -5.14 -11.89
C LYS A 81 16.24 -3.94 -11.70
N GLN A 82 16.22 -3.09 -12.68
CA GLN A 82 15.42 -1.87 -12.69
C GLN A 82 13.94 -2.19 -12.43
N GLY A 83 13.40 -1.66 -11.33
CA GLY A 83 12.02 -1.86 -10.88
C GLY A 83 11.71 -3.20 -10.21
N GLU A 84 12.67 -4.13 -10.16
CA GLU A 84 12.54 -5.39 -9.44
C GLU A 84 13.38 -5.44 -8.15
N GLY A 85 14.37 -4.53 -8.04
CA GLY A 85 15.24 -4.39 -6.87
C GLY A 85 16.53 -5.20 -6.92
N LEU A 86 17.17 -5.34 -5.77
CA LEU A 86 18.38 -6.09 -5.57
C LEU A 86 18.06 -7.59 -5.43
N ASN A 87 18.46 -8.38 -6.40
CA ASN A 87 18.24 -9.82 -6.43
C ASN A 87 19.54 -10.55 -6.06
N ILE A 88 19.45 -11.42 -5.07
CA ILE A 88 20.51 -12.35 -4.66
C ILE A 88 20.05 -13.76 -5.02
N LYS A 89 20.75 -14.41 -5.91
CA LYS A 89 20.48 -15.81 -6.31
C LYS A 89 21.60 -16.73 -5.86
N GLY A 90 21.24 -17.86 -5.31
CA GLY A 90 22.12 -18.93 -4.92
C GLY A 90 21.57 -20.29 -5.31
N SER A 91 22.36 -21.35 -5.13
CA SER A 91 21.91 -22.73 -5.37
C SER A 91 20.71 -23.13 -4.52
N ALA A 92 20.56 -22.52 -3.35
CA ALA A 92 19.46 -22.82 -2.42
C ALA A 92 18.18 -22.01 -2.68
N GLY A 93 18.21 -20.97 -3.52
CA GLY A 93 17.07 -20.12 -3.78
C GLY A 93 17.43 -18.68 -4.11
N SER A 94 16.45 -17.77 -3.97
CA SER A 94 16.62 -16.34 -4.24
C SER A 94 16.03 -15.46 -3.14
N LEU A 95 16.63 -14.28 -2.97
CA LEU A 95 16.15 -13.20 -2.10
C LEU A 95 16.12 -11.91 -2.93
N THR A 96 15.05 -11.13 -2.81
CA THR A 96 14.94 -9.83 -3.46
C THR A 96 14.61 -8.77 -2.42
N LEU A 97 15.44 -7.71 -2.38
CA LEU A 97 15.13 -6.45 -1.69
C LEU A 97 14.59 -5.47 -2.72
N TYR A 98 13.43 -4.90 -2.45
CA TYR A 98 12.76 -3.96 -3.34
C TYR A 98 12.13 -2.81 -2.56
N GLY A 99 11.78 -1.75 -3.26
CA GLY A 99 11.06 -0.64 -2.64
C GLY A 99 10.41 0.31 -3.65
N LEU A 100 9.63 1.24 -3.10
CA LEU A 100 8.97 2.30 -3.82
C LEU A 100 8.89 3.53 -2.94
N ILE A 101 9.20 4.68 -3.52
CA ILE A 101 9.03 5.99 -2.91
C ILE A 101 8.10 6.80 -3.80
N ASP A 102 7.03 7.34 -3.21
CA ASP A 102 6.07 8.26 -3.83
C ASP A 102 5.93 9.46 -2.90
N VAL A 103 6.44 10.61 -3.33
CA VAL A 103 6.38 11.86 -2.58
C VAL A 103 5.65 12.91 -3.39
N SER A 104 4.78 13.67 -2.73
CA SER A 104 4.02 14.72 -3.38
C SER A 104 3.93 15.98 -2.55
N TYR A 105 3.72 17.09 -3.23
CA TYR A 105 3.36 18.37 -2.65
C TYR A 105 1.93 18.68 -3.06
N VAL A 106 1.06 18.85 -2.06
CA VAL A 106 -0.38 18.89 -2.27
C VAL A 106 -0.96 20.20 -1.72
N HIS A 107 -1.81 20.83 -2.53
CA HIS A 107 -2.69 21.91 -2.12
C HIS A 107 -4.11 21.36 -1.96
N SER A 108 -4.68 21.44 -0.76
CA SER A 108 -6.05 21.02 -0.45
C SER A 108 -6.89 22.22 0.00
N THR A 109 -8.05 22.41 -0.62
CA THR A 109 -9.05 23.39 -0.16
C THR A 109 -9.87 22.79 0.98
N ASN A 110 -10.57 23.63 1.75
CA ASN A 110 -11.41 23.18 2.86
C ASN A 110 -10.70 22.21 3.83
N ALA A 111 -9.47 22.54 4.17
CA ALA A 111 -8.63 21.70 5.02
C ALA A 111 -8.94 21.84 6.51
N ASP A 112 -9.66 22.87 6.91
CA ASP A 112 -10.15 23.08 8.28
C ASP A 112 -11.63 23.47 8.32
N LYS A 113 -12.18 23.61 9.53
CA LYS A 113 -13.59 23.99 9.76
C LYS A 113 -13.96 25.39 9.26
N SER A 114 -12.97 26.27 9.09
CA SER A 114 -13.14 27.62 8.57
C SER A 114 -13.06 27.68 7.04
N GLY A 115 -12.77 26.58 6.39
CA GLY A 115 -12.64 26.49 4.93
C GLY A 115 -11.28 26.96 4.41
N HIS A 116 -10.27 27.09 5.27
CA HIS A 116 -8.93 27.46 4.84
C HIS A 116 -8.32 26.34 3.97
N SER A 117 -7.43 26.76 3.08
CA SER A 117 -6.61 25.85 2.29
C SER A 117 -5.30 25.52 3.04
N VAL A 118 -4.76 24.33 2.76
CA VAL A 118 -3.43 23.94 3.22
C VAL A 118 -2.59 23.48 2.04
N THR A 119 -1.30 23.82 2.10
CA THR A 119 -0.31 23.32 1.14
C THR A 119 0.82 22.68 1.93
N SER A 120 1.08 21.41 1.69
CA SER A 120 2.08 20.66 2.45
C SER A 120 2.62 19.47 1.65
N PRO A 121 3.82 18.97 2.00
CA PRO A 121 4.23 17.66 1.56
C PRO A 121 3.20 16.60 2.00
N ARG A 122 2.94 15.64 1.15
CA ARG A 122 2.10 14.47 1.45
C ARG A 122 2.81 13.20 1.04
N VAL A 123 2.60 12.14 1.80
CA VAL A 123 2.97 10.80 1.39
C VAL A 123 2.01 10.35 0.31
N ALA A 124 2.56 9.76 -0.74
CA ALA A 124 1.83 8.86 -1.60
C ALA A 124 0.52 9.40 -2.20
N TRP A 125 0.59 10.07 -3.31
CA TRP A 125 -0.63 10.28 -4.10
C TRP A 125 -1.11 8.98 -4.74
N PHE A 126 -0.21 8.22 -5.40
CA PHE A 126 -0.57 6.97 -6.09
C PHE A 126 -0.21 5.72 -5.30
N SER A 127 0.84 5.75 -4.47
CA SER A 127 1.35 4.52 -3.84
C SER A 127 1.95 4.78 -2.47
N GLY A 128 1.56 4.03 -1.44
CA GLY A 128 2.23 4.07 -0.13
C GLY A 128 3.72 3.73 -0.27
N ASN A 129 4.58 4.54 0.37
CA ASN A 129 6.03 4.31 0.41
C ASN A 129 6.33 3.00 1.10
N ARG A 130 7.23 2.20 0.54
CA ARG A 130 7.48 0.85 1.07
C ARG A 130 8.86 0.34 0.73
N TRP A 131 9.31 -0.58 1.53
CA TRP A 131 10.40 -1.48 1.23
C TRP A 131 10.03 -2.88 1.66
N GLY A 132 10.65 -3.90 1.06
CA GLY A 132 10.32 -5.27 1.41
C GLY A 132 11.35 -6.28 0.94
N LEU A 133 11.20 -7.47 1.48
CA LEU A 133 11.98 -8.66 1.14
C LEU A 133 11.05 -9.74 0.61
N THR A 134 11.39 -10.36 -0.50
CA THR A 134 10.76 -11.61 -0.95
C THR A 134 11.81 -12.69 -1.11
N GLY A 135 11.42 -13.91 -0.81
CA GLY A 135 12.29 -15.06 -1.02
C GLY A 135 11.57 -16.24 -1.65
N ARG A 136 12.34 -17.04 -2.38
CA ARG A 136 11.87 -18.27 -3.02
C ARG A 136 12.96 -19.36 -2.89
N ARG A 137 12.54 -20.56 -2.50
CA ARG A 137 13.42 -21.70 -2.36
C ARG A 137 12.73 -22.98 -2.87
N PRO A 138 13.30 -23.70 -3.84
CA PRO A 138 12.79 -25.01 -4.24
C PRO A 138 12.82 -26.02 -3.08
N LEU A 139 11.76 -26.78 -2.94
CA LEU A 139 11.61 -27.83 -1.92
C LEU A 139 11.99 -29.21 -2.50
N GLY A 140 13.26 -29.39 -2.80
CA GLY A 140 13.80 -30.63 -3.38
C GLY A 140 13.15 -30.94 -4.74
N SER A 141 12.74 -32.21 -4.93
CA SER A 141 12.11 -32.70 -6.16
C SER A 141 10.57 -32.66 -6.13
N THR A 142 9.97 -31.98 -5.18
CA THR A 142 8.50 -31.95 -5.00
C THR A 142 7.75 -31.12 -6.04
N GLY A 143 8.44 -30.28 -6.81
CA GLY A 143 7.81 -29.28 -7.70
C GLY A 143 7.15 -28.11 -6.96
N LEU A 144 7.41 -27.99 -5.64
CA LEU A 144 6.97 -26.87 -4.80
C LEU A 144 8.15 -25.95 -4.49
N ASP A 145 7.86 -24.67 -4.41
CA ASP A 145 8.76 -23.65 -3.85
C ASP A 145 8.22 -23.16 -2.51
N ALA A 146 9.05 -23.06 -1.50
CA ALA A 146 8.79 -22.24 -0.33
C ALA A 146 8.96 -20.77 -0.70
N ILE A 147 8.02 -19.93 -0.30
CA ILE A 147 8.00 -18.50 -0.60
C ILE A 147 7.67 -17.69 0.64
N PHE A 148 8.16 -16.45 0.69
CA PHE A 148 7.74 -15.49 1.72
C PHE A 148 7.77 -14.05 1.21
N ARG A 149 7.09 -13.16 1.92
CA ARG A 149 7.19 -11.70 1.78
C ARG A 149 7.10 -11.02 3.13
N LEU A 150 7.98 -10.04 3.33
CA LEU A 150 7.95 -9.09 4.43
C LEU A 150 7.95 -7.69 3.79
N GLU A 151 6.94 -6.84 4.10
CA GLU A 151 6.83 -5.49 3.51
C GLU A 151 6.39 -4.48 4.57
N SER A 152 7.13 -3.38 4.66
CA SER A 152 6.88 -2.25 5.55
C SER A 152 6.48 -1.01 4.76
N GLU A 153 5.51 -0.25 5.26
CA GLU A 153 5.16 1.09 4.77
C GLU A 153 5.74 2.15 5.72
N PHE A 154 6.24 3.23 5.15
CA PHE A 154 6.83 4.34 5.92
C PHE A 154 6.38 5.68 5.36
N GLU A 155 6.42 6.70 6.23
CA GLU A 155 6.11 8.08 5.92
C GLU A 155 7.36 8.81 5.43
N SER A 156 7.43 9.19 4.15
CA SER A 156 8.62 9.85 3.59
C SER A 156 8.87 11.26 4.14
N GLN A 157 7.86 11.88 4.76
CA GLN A 157 7.99 13.23 5.33
C GLN A 157 8.68 13.23 6.69
N THR A 158 8.48 12.20 7.50
CA THR A 158 8.97 12.10 8.88
C THR A 158 9.95 10.97 9.08
N GLY A 159 9.93 9.94 8.22
CA GLY A 159 10.67 8.69 8.40
C GLY A 159 9.99 7.69 9.33
N ASP A 160 8.80 8.02 9.85
CA ASP A 160 8.04 7.14 10.75
C ASP A 160 7.48 5.92 10.00
N MET A 161 7.18 4.86 10.76
CA MET A 161 6.37 3.75 10.24
C MET A 161 4.92 4.23 10.06
N ASP A 162 4.28 3.91 8.93
CA ASP A 162 2.86 4.22 8.67
C ASP A 162 1.94 3.74 9.81
N THR A 163 2.20 2.57 10.32
CA THR A 163 1.52 2.04 11.51
C THR A 163 2.49 2.00 12.68
N PRO A 164 2.39 2.90 13.66
CA PRO A 164 3.33 2.96 14.78
C PRO A 164 3.52 1.62 15.49
N GLY A 165 4.76 1.20 15.67
CA GLY A 165 5.13 -0.05 16.36
C GLY A 165 4.95 -1.33 15.55
N VAL A 166 4.52 -1.26 14.27
CA VAL A 166 4.31 -2.43 13.40
C VAL A 166 5.25 -2.39 12.21
N LEU A 167 6.40 -3.06 12.30
CA LEU A 167 7.43 -3.03 11.26
C LEU A 167 6.93 -3.55 9.91
N PHE A 168 6.25 -4.68 9.88
CA PHE A 168 5.72 -5.26 8.63
C PHE A 168 4.20 -5.09 8.55
N ASN A 169 3.77 -3.83 8.52
CA ASN A 169 2.36 -3.46 8.51
C ASN A 169 1.63 -3.81 7.21
N ARG A 170 2.37 -4.11 6.11
CA ARG A 170 1.79 -4.47 4.81
C ARG A 170 1.71 -5.98 4.61
N ASP A 171 2.83 -6.64 4.47
CA ASP A 171 2.91 -8.08 4.25
C ASP A 171 3.88 -8.73 5.26
N ALA A 172 3.44 -9.82 5.88
CA ALA A 172 4.23 -10.68 6.76
C ALA A 172 3.69 -12.10 6.64
N TRP A 173 4.06 -12.79 5.54
CA TRP A 173 3.55 -14.11 5.23
C TRP A 173 4.61 -15.04 4.67
N ALA A 174 4.36 -16.35 4.82
CA ALA A 174 5.10 -17.42 4.18
C ALA A 174 4.13 -18.41 3.55
N GLY A 175 4.62 -19.22 2.62
CA GLY A 175 3.78 -20.21 1.96
C GLY A 175 4.52 -21.11 0.99
N VAL A 176 3.74 -21.77 0.16
CA VAL A 176 4.23 -22.65 -0.91
C VAL A 176 3.57 -22.32 -2.24
N GLU A 177 4.29 -22.55 -3.33
CA GLU A 177 3.83 -22.27 -4.68
C GLU A 177 4.26 -23.39 -5.64
N SER A 178 3.40 -23.71 -6.60
CA SER A 178 3.75 -24.51 -7.78
C SER A 178 2.89 -24.12 -8.97
N GLN A 179 3.33 -24.47 -10.16
CA GLN A 179 2.54 -24.24 -11.38
C GLN A 179 1.21 -25.00 -11.36
N SER A 180 1.21 -26.25 -10.89
CA SER A 180 0.02 -27.11 -10.88
C SER A 180 -1.01 -26.70 -9.82
N PHE A 181 -0.55 -26.35 -8.63
CA PHE A 181 -1.41 -26.08 -7.47
C PHE A 181 -1.75 -24.57 -7.34
N GLY A 182 -0.85 -23.67 -7.79
CA GLY A 182 -0.90 -22.25 -7.51
C GLY A 182 -0.13 -21.91 -6.25
N LYS A 183 -0.57 -20.90 -5.52
CA LYS A 183 0.08 -20.33 -4.33
C LYS A 183 -0.83 -20.44 -3.11
N LEU A 184 -0.31 -20.99 -2.01
CA LEU A 184 -0.95 -20.99 -0.69
C LEU A 184 -0.05 -20.26 0.29
N THR A 185 -0.58 -19.24 0.97
CA THR A 185 0.14 -18.40 1.90
C THR A 185 -0.59 -18.25 3.23
N LEU A 186 0.18 -18.09 4.31
CA LEU A 186 -0.31 -17.89 5.67
C LEU A 186 0.35 -16.65 6.27
N GLY A 187 -0.43 -15.81 6.96
CA GLY A 187 0.03 -14.63 7.64
C GLY A 187 -0.71 -13.36 7.22
N ARG A 188 -0.11 -12.19 7.57
CA ARG A 188 -0.67 -10.88 7.20
C ARG A 188 -0.39 -10.59 5.74
N GLN A 189 -1.43 -10.27 4.99
CA GLN A 189 -1.35 -9.99 3.55
C GLN A 189 -2.58 -9.23 3.05
N ASN A 190 -2.51 -8.73 1.81
CA ASN A 190 -3.66 -8.11 1.18
C ASN A 190 -4.84 -9.08 1.11
N ALA A 191 -6.05 -8.59 1.41
CA ALA A 191 -7.28 -9.28 1.08
C ALA A 191 -7.35 -9.51 -0.44
N ILE A 192 -7.75 -10.71 -0.88
CA ILE A 192 -7.80 -11.03 -2.31
C ILE A 192 -8.78 -10.17 -3.08
N ALA A 193 -9.82 -9.67 -2.44
CA ALA A 193 -10.78 -8.74 -3.01
C ALA A 193 -10.17 -7.38 -3.40
N ARG A 194 -8.99 -7.05 -2.85
CA ARG A 194 -8.26 -5.84 -3.23
C ARG A 194 -7.60 -5.96 -4.61
N ASP A 195 -7.23 -7.15 -5.02
CA ASP A 195 -6.49 -7.39 -6.26
C ASP A 195 -7.21 -6.85 -7.52
N PRO A 196 -8.54 -7.04 -7.68
CA PRO A 196 -9.27 -6.46 -8.80
C PRO A 196 -9.40 -4.93 -8.76
N VAL A 197 -9.24 -4.33 -7.59
CA VAL A 197 -9.42 -2.87 -7.38
C VAL A 197 -8.09 -2.13 -7.48
N ALA A 198 -7.01 -2.72 -6.99
CA ALA A 198 -5.70 -2.12 -6.97
C ALA A 198 -4.72 -2.94 -7.80
N SER A 199 -4.14 -2.32 -8.83
CA SER A 199 -3.02 -2.95 -9.54
C SER A 199 -1.88 -3.18 -8.55
N GLY A 200 -1.46 -4.42 -8.39
CA GLY A 200 -0.28 -4.77 -7.61
C GLY A 200 0.96 -4.22 -8.29
N ILE A 201 1.54 -3.15 -7.77
CA ILE A 201 2.77 -2.53 -8.32
C ILE A 201 3.94 -3.51 -8.27
N TYR A 202 3.91 -4.45 -7.34
CA TYR A 202 4.88 -5.55 -7.22
C TYR A 202 4.19 -6.90 -7.49
N GLY A 203 3.44 -6.94 -8.57
CA GLY A 203 2.82 -8.08 -9.18
C GLY A 203 2.88 -9.39 -8.41
N ASP A 204 1.92 -9.63 -7.54
CA ASP A 204 1.51 -11.01 -7.33
C ASP A 204 0.95 -11.50 -8.67
N PRO A 205 1.61 -12.41 -9.41
CA PRO A 205 1.17 -12.84 -10.74
C PRO A 205 -0.24 -13.44 -10.72
N TYR A 206 -0.74 -13.80 -9.54
CA TYR A 206 -2.09 -14.31 -9.35
C TYR A 206 -3.09 -13.23 -8.93
N GLY A 207 -2.62 -12.11 -8.35
CA GLY A 207 -3.49 -11.06 -7.82
C GLY A 207 -3.71 -9.89 -8.76
N SER A 208 -2.71 -9.56 -9.57
CA SER A 208 -2.74 -8.41 -10.47
C SER A 208 -3.06 -8.76 -11.93
N ALA A 209 -3.56 -9.99 -12.20
CA ALA A 209 -3.86 -10.43 -13.56
C ALA A 209 -4.95 -9.58 -14.25
N ALA A 210 -5.76 -8.87 -13.47
CA ALA A 210 -6.81 -8.01 -13.99
C ALA A 210 -7.02 -6.78 -13.08
N PRO A 211 -6.14 -5.77 -13.04
CA PRO A 211 -6.44 -4.49 -12.42
C PRO A 211 -7.54 -3.83 -13.25
N THR A 212 -8.75 -3.80 -12.74
CA THR A 212 -9.90 -3.61 -13.63
C THR A 212 -10.79 -2.45 -13.26
N LEU A 213 -10.73 -1.97 -12.02
CA LEU A 213 -11.84 -1.14 -11.57
C LEU A 213 -11.51 0.35 -11.51
N GLU A 214 -10.22 0.74 -11.56
CA GLU A 214 -9.86 2.13 -11.34
C GLU A 214 -8.47 2.53 -11.85
N GLU A 215 -8.33 3.83 -12.22
CA GLU A 215 -7.08 4.49 -12.61
C GLU A 215 -6.69 5.66 -11.68
N GLY A 216 -7.39 5.88 -10.59
CA GLY A 216 -7.17 7.02 -9.71
C GLY A 216 -6.01 6.87 -8.73
N GLY A 217 -5.70 7.97 -8.06
CA GLY A 217 -4.71 8.02 -6.99
C GLY A 217 -5.23 7.49 -5.66
N TYR A 218 -4.33 7.32 -4.70
CA TYR A 218 -4.62 6.82 -3.36
C TYR A 218 -4.77 7.97 -2.35
N THR A 219 -5.66 8.93 -2.65
CA THR A 219 -5.85 10.14 -1.84
C THR A 219 -7.00 10.01 -0.85
N ASN A 220 -7.11 10.99 0.05
CA ASN A 220 -8.25 11.04 0.97
C ASN A 220 -9.56 11.39 0.28
N ASN A 221 -9.51 12.16 -0.81
CA ASN A 221 -10.67 12.57 -1.57
C ASN A 221 -11.09 11.54 -2.60
N ASN A 222 -10.14 10.80 -3.17
CA ASN A 222 -10.44 9.75 -4.11
C ASN A 222 -11.17 8.59 -3.41
N ASN A 223 -12.29 8.17 -3.96
CA ASN A 223 -13.06 7.07 -3.43
C ASN A 223 -12.35 5.72 -3.56
N PHE A 224 -11.26 5.62 -4.30
CA PHE A 224 -10.44 4.42 -4.37
C PHE A 224 -10.10 3.87 -2.99
N LYS A 225 -9.65 4.74 -2.09
CA LYS A 225 -9.37 4.36 -0.71
C LYS A 225 -10.59 3.77 -0.01
N GLN A 226 -11.78 4.30 -0.29
CA GLN A 226 -13.04 3.77 0.23
C GLN A 226 -13.47 2.47 -0.46
N LEU A 227 -13.30 2.37 -1.79
CA LEU A 227 -13.59 1.14 -2.53
C LEU A 227 -12.72 -0.02 -2.07
N VAL A 228 -11.46 0.26 -1.72
CA VAL A 228 -10.56 -0.73 -1.11
C VAL A 228 -11.10 -1.21 0.25
N PHE A 229 -11.79 -0.38 1.02
CA PHE A 229 -12.47 -0.84 2.25
C PHE A 229 -13.68 -1.73 1.97
N TYR A 230 -14.37 -1.57 0.85
CA TYR A 230 -15.38 -2.55 0.45
C TYR A 230 -14.79 -3.91 0.06
N ALA A 231 -13.53 -3.92 -0.34
CA ALA A 231 -12.78 -5.14 -0.62
C ALA A 231 -12.17 -5.76 0.65
N GLY A 232 -12.35 -5.11 1.79
CA GLY A 232 -11.65 -5.42 3.04
C GLY A 232 -12.15 -6.65 3.77
N SER A 233 -11.76 -6.71 4.99
CA SER A 233 -12.09 -7.73 5.96
C SER A 233 -12.42 -7.07 7.30
N ALA A 234 -12.64 -7.85 8.35
CA ALA A 234 -12.79 -7.32 9.70
C ALA A 234 -11.56 -6.51 10.20
N THR A 235 -10.39 -6.66 9.57
CA THR A 235 -9.15 -5.93 9.90
C THR A 235 -8.74 -4.91 8.84
N GLY A 236 -9.63 -4.53 7.93
CA GLY A 236 -9.40 -3.53 6.89
C GLY A 236 -9.08 -4.13 5.52
N THR A 237 -8.16 -3.52 4.76
CA THR A 237 -7.82 -3.95 3.40
C THR A 237 -6.80 -5.09 3.35
N ARG A 238 -6.28 -5.49 4.52
CA ARG A 238 -5.40 -6.65 4.73
C ARG A 238 -6.05 -7.58 5.72
N ILE A 239 -5.73 -8.84 5.59
CA ILE A 239 -6.13 -9.87 6.55
C ILE A 239 -4.96 -10.18 7.47
N ASP A 240 -5.24 -10.29 8.77
CA ASP A 240 -4.34 -10.86 9.76
C ASP A 240 -4.72 -12.32 9.99
N ASN A 241 -3.76 -13.15 10.39
CA ASN A 241 -4.00 -14.59 10.64
C ASN A 241 -4.71 -15.27 9.45
N GLY A 242 -4.33 -14.89 8.23
CA GLY A 242 -5.03 -15.32 7.03
C GLY A 242 -4.41 -16.53 6.36
N VAL A 243 -5.26 -17.32 5.72
CA VAL A 243 -4.89 -18.33 4.73
C VAL A 243 -5.42 -17.87 3.38
N VAL A 244 -4.54 -17.79 2.38
CA VAL A 244 -4.91 -17.34 1.03
C VAL A 244 -4.40 -18.34 0.01
N TRP A 245 -5.30 -18.80 -0.83
CA TRP A 245 -4.96 -19.58 -2.01
C TRP A 245 -5.27 -18.77 -3.28
N LYS A 246 -4.35 -18.81 -4.27
CA LYS A 246 -4.50 -18.15 -5.57
C LYS A 246 -3.95 -19.05 -6.67
N LYS A 247 -4.64 -19.15 -7.80
CA LYS A 247 -4.16 -19.85 -8.98
C LYS A 247 -4.52 -19.09 -10.25
N LYS A 248 -3.51 -18.87 -11.09
CA LYS A 248 -3.66 -18.43 -12.47
C LYS A 248 -3.60 -19.66 -13.38
N PHE A 249 -4.58 -19.78 -14.25
CA PHE A 249 -4.67 -20.84 -15.25
C PHE A 249 -4.13 -20.33 -16.59
N ASP A 250 -3.70 -21.26 -17.44
CA ASP A 250 -3.09 -20.93 -18.73
C ASP A 250 -4.06 -20.23 -19.69
N ASN A 251 -5.37 -20.43 -19.51
CA ASN A 251 -6.43 -19.76 -20.29
C ASN A 251 -6.75 -18.34 -19.83
N GLY A 252 -5.96 -17.75 -18.93
CA GLY A 252 -6.15 -16.38 -18.40
C GLY A 252 -7.11 -16.26 -17.23
N LEU A 253 -7.77 -17.35 -16.80
CA LEU A 253 -8.58 -17.36 -15.58
C LEU A 253 -7.68 -17.26 -14.34
N VAL A 254 -8.10 -16.48 -13.35
CA VAL A 254 -7.50 -16.44 -12.01
C VAL A 254 -8.58 -16.71 -10.97
N ALA A 255 -8.36 -17.75 -10.15
CA ALA A 255 -9.23 -18.07 -9.02
C ALA A 255 -8.49 -17.84 -7.71
N ALA A 256 -9.20 -17.30 -6.72
CA ALA A 256 -8.64 -17.11 -5.39
C ALA A 256 -9.68 -17.33 -4.30
N ALA A 257 -9.22 -17.82 -3.15
CA ALA A 257 -10.01 -17.98 -1.94
C ALA A 257 -9.18 -17.60 -0.72
N GLN A 258 -9.80 -16.96 0.26
CA GLN A 258 -9.15 -16.63 1.52
C GLN A 258 -10.06 -16.91 2.70
N TYR A 259 -9.42 -17.17 3.83
CA TYR A 259 -10.05 -17.19 5.14
C TYR A 259 -9.17 -16.47 6.14
N GLN A 260 -9.74 -15.52 6.89
CA GLN A 260 -9.11 -14.86 8.03
C GLN A 260 -9.70 -15.44 9.31
N PHE A 261 -8.84 -15.92 10.19
CA PHE A 261 -9.24 -16.39 11.51
C PHE A 261 -9.43 -15.21 12.47
N GLY A 262 -10.55 -15.18 13.18
CA GLY A 262 -10.82 -14.13 14.16
C GLY A 262 -10.02 -14.27 15.47
N GLY A 263 -9.40 -15.43 15.71
CA GLY A 263 -8.59 -15.67 16.91
C GLY A 263 -9.36 -15.66 18.23
N ILE A 264 -10.69 -15.86 18.20
CA ILE A 264 -11.54 -15.79 19.39
C ILE A 264 -11.69 -17.20 19.97
N PRO A 265 -11.25 -17.43 21.25
CA PRO A 265 -11.37 -18.71 21.90
C PRO A 265 -12.82 -19.23 21.92
N GLY A 266 -13.01 -20.50 21.59
CA GLY A 266 -14.32 -21.14 21.58
C GLY A 266 -15.20 -20.82 20.36
N SER A 267 -14.71 -20.01 19.40
CA SER A 267 -15.48 -19.68 18.19
C SER A 267 -14.60 -19.54 16.95
N PHE A 268 -14.76 -20.46 16.01
CA PHE A 268 -14.08 -20.41 14.72
C PHE A 268 -14.57 -19.26 13.83
N ALA A 269 -15.86 -18.92 13.91
CA ALA A 269 -16.51 -17.98 13.01
C ALA A 269 -16.53 -16.52 13.48
N ARG A 270 -16.35 -16.25 14.79
CA ARG A 270 -16.38 -14.87 15.29
C ARG A 270 -15.11 -14.13 14.93
N GLY A 271 -15.26 -12.89 14.41
CA GLY A 271 -14.16 -12.07 13.94
C GLY A 271 -13.50 -12.61 12.67
N SER A 272 -14.07 -13.64 12.03
CA SER A 272 -13.54 -14.19 10.79
C SER A 272 -13.99 -13.41 9.56
N SER A 273 -13.25 -13.57 8.46
CA SER A 273 -13.72 -13.15 7.13
C SER A 273 -13.33 -14.16 6.07
N GLU A 274 -14.21 -14.33 5.10
CA GLU A 274 -14.00 -15.17 3.95
C GLU A 274 -14.20 -14.38 2.65
N THR A 275 -13.36 -14.63 1.64
CA THR A 275 -13.52 -14.05 0.30
C THR A 275 -13.22 -15.09 -0.75
N VAL A 276 -14.03 -15.07 -1.81
CA VAL A 276 -13.74 -15.77 -3.07
C VAL A 276 -13.71 -14.75 -4.20
N SER A 277 -12.78 -14.92 -5.15
CA SER A 277 -12.60 -14.04 -6.29
C SER A 277 -12.34 -14.86 -7.55
N LEU A 278 -12.93 -14.38 -8.65
CA LEU A 278 -12.62 -14.85 -9.99
C LEU A 278 -12.26 -13.64 -10.85
N ALA A 279 -11.19 -13.79 -11.65
CA ALA A 279 -10.80 -12.82 -12.63
C ALA A 279 -10.43 -13.52 -13.94
N TYR A 280 -10.58 -12.80 -15.05
CA TYR A 280 -10.18 -13.25 -16.37
C TYR A 280 -9.37 -12.14 -17.05
N ALA A 281 -8.15 -12.47 -17.46
CA ALA A 281 -7.26 -11.58 -18.22
C ALA A 281 -7.19 -12.08 -19.68
N GLY A 282 -7.94 -11.46 -20.55
CA GLY A 282 -8.18 -11.91 -21.93
C GLY A 282 -7.62 -10.97 -23.02
N GLY A 283 -6.42 -10.43 -22.82
CA GLY A 283 -5.81 -9.54 -23.82
C GLY A 283 -6.46 -8.17 -23.84
N ALA A 284 -7.41 -7.93 -24.75
CA ALA A 284 -8.06 -6.62 -24.88
C ALA A 284 -9.03 -6.31 -23.72
N TYR A 285 -9.53 -7.30 -23.01
CA TYR A 285 -10.46 -7.10 -21.90
C TYR A 285 -10.08 -7.92 -20.68
N ASN A 286 -10.35 -7.36 -19.52
CA ASN A 286 -10.22 -8.05 -18.23
C ASN A 286 -11.53 -7.90 -17.47
N LEU A 287 -11.92 -8.96 -16.76
CA LEU A 287 -13.09 -9.00 -15.91
C LEU A 287 -12.69 -9.53 -14.54
N ALA A 288 -13.28 -8.99 -13.48
CA ALA A 288 -13.05 -9.51 -12.14
C ALA A 288 -14.27 -9.31 -11.25
N GLY A 289 -14.50 -10.25 -10.37
CA GLY A 289 -15.53 -10.14 -9.33
C GLY A 289 -15.10 -10.86 -8.08
N PHE A 290 -15.69 -10.44 -6.95
CA PHE A 290 -15.48 -11.09 -5.67
C PHE A 290 -16.71 -10.99 -4.78
N VAL A 291 -16.76 -11.89 -3.82
CA VAL A 291 -17.68 -11.84 -2.69
C VAL A 291 -16.86 -11.93 -1.41
N THR A 292 -17.02 -10.95 -0.54
CA THR A 292 -16.46 -10.95 0.82
C THR A 292 -17.59 -11.03 1.84
N SER A 293 -17.42 -11.84 2.87
CA SER A 293 -18.27 -11.87 4.04
C SER A 293 -17.40 -11.84 5.29
N ALA A 294 -17.75 -11.02 6.27
CA ALA A 294 -16.99 -10.88 7.50
C ALA A 294 -17.91 -10.81 8.72
N ASP A 295 -17.47 -11.40 9.82
CA ASP A 295 -18.07 -11.20 11.12
C ASP A 295 -17.40 -9.99 11.79
N VAL A 296 -18.17 -8.92 11.95
CA VAL A 296 -17.75 -7.70 12.63
C VAL A 296 -18.55 -7.54 13.92
N ALA A 297 -17.90 -7.65 15.06
CA ALA A 297 -18.54 -7.58 16.38
C ALA A 297 -19.75 -8.54 16.54
N GLY A 298 -19.64 -9.73 15.99
CA GLY A 298 -20.71 -10.75 16.03
C GLY A 298 -21.85 -10.53 15.02
N ARG A 299 -21.65 -9.67 14.04
CA ARG A 299 -22.61 -9.35 12.98
C ARG A 299 -22.00 -9.58 11.61
N ARG A 300 -22.85 -9.94 10.64
CA ARG A 300 -22.39 -10.30 9.30
C ARG A 300 -22.48 -9.12 8.34
N ASP A 301 -21.31 -8.74 7.79
CA ASP A 301 -21.15 -7.76 6.72
C ASP A 301 -20.75 -8.45 5.43
N ARG A 302 -21.21 -7.94 4.27
CA ARG A 302 -20.95 -8.55 2.97
C ARG A 302 -20.70 -7.50 1.90
N THR A 303 -19.79 -7.82 0.97
CA THR A 303 -19.59 -7.07 -0.27
C THR A 303 -19.65 -8.01 -1.46
N TYR A 304 -20.31 -7.56 -2.51
CA TYR A 304 -20.30 -8.14 -3.85
C TYR A 304 -19.72 -7.11 -4.80
N SER A 305 -18.82 -7.53 -5.69
CA SER A 305 -18.24 -6.64 -6.69
C SER A 305 -18.13 -7.35 -8.03
N LEU A 306 -18.33 -6.55 -9.09
CA LEU A 306 -18.08 -6.93 -10.46
C LEU A 306 -17.55 -5.72 -11.22
N GLY A 307 -16.53 -5.92 -12.04
CA GLY A 307 -16.01 -4.87 -12.90
C GLY A 307 -15.06 -5.42 -13.94
N GLY A 308 -14.55 -4.50 -14.74
CA GLY A 308 -13.64 -4.85 -15.81
C GLY A 308 -13.10 -3.66 -16.54
N ASN A 309 -12.23 -3.94 -17.48
CA ASN A 309 -11.73 -2.95 -18.43
C ASN A 309 -11.70 -3.49 -19.86
N TYR A 310 -11.63 -2.55 -20.78
CA TYR A 310 -11.41 -2.82 -22.18
C TYR A 310 -10.33 -1.89 -22.73
N GLN A 311 -9.37 -2.48 -23.45
CA GLN A 311 -8.28 -1.78 -24.12
C GLN A 311 -8.67 -1.51 -25.58
N PHE A 312 -8.97 -0.25 -25.91
CA PHE A 312 -9.28 0.21 -27.27
C PHE A 312 -7.98 0.52 -28.03
N GLY A 313 -7.46 -0.46 -28.73
CA GLY A 313 -6.16 -0.35 -29.40
C GLY A 313 -5.04 -0.09 -28.38
N PRO A 314 -3.91 0.52 -28.79
CA PRO A 314 -2.78 0.78 -27.89
C PRO A 314 -2.99 2.02 -26.99
N LEU A 315 -3.96 2.87 -27.29
CA LEU A 315 -4.03 4.23 -26.75
C LEU A 315 -4.94 4.38 -25.54
N VAL A 316 -6.07 3.69 -25.50
CA VAL A 316 -7.11 3.97 -24.51
C VAL A 316 -7.55 2.71 -23.79
N ARG A 317 -7.52 2.73 -22.47
CA ARG A 317 -8.17 1.74 -21.61
C ARG A 317 -9.31 2.39 -20.84
N VAL A 318 -10.47 1.76 -20.85
CA VAL A 318 -11.64 2.18 -20.06
C VAL A 318 -11.93 1.12 -19.01
N ASN A 319 -12.12 1.55 -17.77
CA ASN A 319 -12.47 0.69 -16.63
C ASN A 319 -13.86 1.05 -16.13
N ALA A 320 -14.61 0.06 -15.66
CA ALA A 320 -15.87 0.24 -14.95
C ALA A 320 -16.03 -0.79 -13.83
N GLY A 321 -16.64 -0.40 -12.73
CA GLY A 321 -16.86 -1.28 -11.60
C GLY A 321 -18.09 -0.93 -10.77
N TYR A 322 -18.62 -1.96 -10.12
CA TYR A 322 -19.76 -1.88 -9.20
C TYR A 322 -19.48 -2.64 -7.93
N PHE A 323 -19.91 -2.06 -6.80
CA PHE A 323 -19.84 -2.64 -5.47
C PHE A 323 -21.19 -2.53 -4.80
N HIS A 324 -21.62 -3.61 -4.19
CA HIS A 324 -22.79 -3.66 -3.32
C HIS A 324 -22.38 -4.15 -1.95
N TYR A 325 -22.51 -3.30 -0.93
CA TYR A 325 -22.14 -3.60 0.43
C TYR A 325 -23.36 -3.59 1.35
N THR A 326 -23.46 -4.56 2.23
CA THR A 326 -24.48 -4.66 3.28
C THR A 326 -23.85 -4.95 4.62
N ALA A 327 -24.38 -4.33 5.68
CA ALA A 327 -23.94 -4.57 7.05
C ALA A 327 -25.13 -4.60 8.01
N ASN A 328 -25.07 -5.53 8.95
CA ASN A 328 -26.02 -5.55 10.07
C ASN A 328 -25.49 -4.66 11.20
N GLN A 329 -26.16 -3.58 11.50
CA GLN A 329 -25.77 -2.60 12.53
C GLN A 329 -26.58 -2.73 13.83
N GLY A 330 -27.21 -3.90 14.07
CA GLY A 330 -28.03 -4.16 15.27
C GLY A 330 -29.24 -3.24 15.36
N SER A 331 -29.38 -2.50 16.46
CA SER A 331 -30.52 -1.57 16.68
C SER A 331 -30.61 -0.44 15.67
N LEU A 332 -29.53 -0.11 14.97
CA LEU A 332 -29.52 0.90 13.91
C LEU A 332 -30.09 0.38 12.58
N GLY A 333 -30.39 -0.92 12.50
CA GLY A 333 -30.89 -1.57 11.28
C GLY A 333 -29.78 -1.89 10.28
N ASN A 334 -30.17 -2.25 9.06
CA ASN A 334 -29.21 -2.65 8.03
C ASN A 334 -28.70 -1.44 7.23
N ARG A 335 -27.39 -1.38 7.05
CA ARG A 335 -26.73 -0.50 6.08
C ARG A 335 -26.75 -1.14 4.69
N THR A 336 -26.89 -0.30 3.67
CA THR A 336 -26.72 -0.73 2.27
C THR A 336 -25.99 0.37 1.50
N ASP A 337 -24.89 0.03 0.87
CA ASP A 337 -24.13 0.95 0.00
C ASP A 337 -24.11 0.40 -1.42
N ASN A 338 -24.17 1.31 -2.39
CA ASN A 338 -23.87 1.03 -3.78
C ASN A 338 -22.81 2.00 -4.25
N ALA A 339 -21.73 1.46 -4.81
CA ALA A 339 -20.66 2.27 -5.37
C ALA A 339 -20.43 1.93 -6.84
N TYR A 340 -20.15 2.95 -7.62
CA TYR A 340 -19.88 2.86 -9.06
C TYR A 340 -18.61 3.61 -9.36
N THR A 341 -17.78 3.07 -10.24
CA THR A 341 -16.58 3.72 -10.77
C THR A 341 -16.53 3.58 -12.28
N VAL A 342 -16.06 4.62 -12.93
CA VAL A 342 -15.68 4.61 -14.34
C VAL A 342 -14.43 5.45 -14.50
N SER A 343 -13.46 4.93 -15.25
CA SER A 343 -12.23 5.67 -15.53
C SER A 343 -11.69 5.35 -16.91
N ALA A 344 -10.81 6.21 -17.39
CA ALA A 344 -10.08 5.99 -18.62
C ALA A 344 -8.61 6.35 -18.41
N LYS A 345 -7.72 5.55 -19.00
CA LYS A 345 -6.31 5.84 -19.18
C LYS A 345 -6.01 6.01 -20.65
N PHE A 346 -5.34 7.10 -20.97
CA PHE A 346 -4.86 7.41 -22.30
C PHE A 346 -3.33 7.38 -22.31
N THR A 347 -2.75 6.48 -23.12
CA THR A 347 -1.30 6.25 -23.22
C THR A 347 -0.86 6.51 -24.66
N PRO A 348 -0.60 7.77 -25.04
CA PRO A 348 -0.09 8.09 -26.38
C PRO A 348 1.34 7.57 -26.55
N SER A 349 1.82 7.58 -27.80
CA SER A 349 3.23 7.34 -28.06
C SER A 349 4.08 8.44 -27.38
N GLY A 350 5.10 8.05 -26.62
CA GLY A 350 5.97 8.96 -25.89
C GLY A 350 5.92 8.76 -24.37
N PRO A 351 6.46 9.69 -23.60
CA PRO A 351 6.66 9.51 -22.16
C PRO A 351 5.45 9.89 -21.30
N PHE A 352 4.33 10.30 -21.88
CA PHE A 352 3.18 10.79 -21.14
C PHE A 352 2.05 9.77 -21.06
N ASP A 353 1.46 9.64 -19.87
CA ASP A 353 0.17 9.01 -19.63
C ASP A 353 -0.81 10.02 -19.03
N TYR A 354 -2.08 9.85 -19.36
CA TYR A 354 -3.17 10.65 -18.79
C TYR A 354 -4.24 9.71 -18.24
N ALA A 355 -4.82 10.06 -17.11
CA ALA A 355 -5.94 9.35 -16.55
C ALA A 355 -7.02 10.32 -16.11
N LEU A 356 -8.27 9.88 -16.18
CA LEU A 356 -9.41 10.58 -15.62
C LEU A 356 -10.45 9.57 -15.17
N GLY A 357 -11.24 9.94 -14.17
CA GLY A 357 -12.29 9.05 -13.71
C GLY A 357 -13.30 9.74 -12.80
N TYR A 358 -14.40 9.05 -12.59
CA TYR A 358 -15.47 9.45 -11.71
C TYR A 358 -15.95 8.27 -10.88
N GLN A 359 -16.17 8.52 -9.62
CA GLN A 359 -16.64 7.54 -8.66
C GLN A 359 -17.76 8.11 -7.83
N VAL A 360 -18.74 7.30 -7.51
CA VAL A 360 -19.81 7.66 -6.57
C VAL A 360 -20.11 6.51 -5.64
N MET A 361 -20.22 6.81 -4.36
CA MET A 361 -20.66 5.92 -3.30
C MET A 361 -21.95 6.48 -2.71
N LYS A 362 -23.00 5.65 -2.68
CA LYS A 362 -24.30 5.97 -2.12
C LYS A 362 -24.51 5.08 -0.91
N ALA A 363 -24.47 5.66 0.28
CA ALA A 363 -24.70 4.94 1.54
C ALA A 363 -26.14 5.22 2.01
N LYS A 364 -26.81 4.15 2.41
CA LYS A 364 -28.13 4.21 3.03
C LYS A 364 -28.05 3.64 4.42
N ASN A 365 -28.51 4.41 5.39
CA ASN A 365 -28.55 4.01 6.80
C ASN A 365 -27.18 3.59 7.34
N ALA A 366 -26.10 4.32 6.96
CA ALA A 366 -24.76 4.01 7.41
C ALA A 366 -24.49 4.57 8.81
N ALA A 367 -23.99 3.75 9.71
CA ALA A 367 -23.59 4.17 11.05
C ALA A 367 -22.53 5.26 10.99
N VAL A 368 -22.58 6.21 11.92
CA VAL A 368 -21.65 7.33 12.01
C VAL A 368 -20.84 7.29 13.30
N SER A 369 -19.64 7.85 13.25
CA SER A 369 -18.81 8.08 14.43
C SER A 369 -19.42 9.17 15.33
N SER A 370 -18.89 9.35 16.54
CA SER A 370 -19.27 10.44 17.44
C SER A 370 -19.07 11.84 16.83
N ALA A 371 -18.17 11.98 15.85
CA ALA A 371 -17.96 13.20 15.08
C ALA A 371 -18.95 13.37 13.90
N GLY A 372 -19.90 12.43 13.71
CA GLY A 372 -20.88 12.46 12.64
C GLY A 372 -20.37 12.00 11.27
N ASN A 373 -19.16 11.43 11.19
CA ASN A 373 -18.61 10.89 9.95
C ASN A 373 -19.14 9.47 9.70
N VAL A 374 -19.53 9.18 8.47
CA VAL A 374 -19.90 7.83 8.05
C VAL A 374 -18.74 6.87 8.27
N LEU A 375 -19.00 5.75 8.94
CA LEU A 375 -18.01 4.71 9.16
C LEU A 375 -17.65 4.00 7.85
N ASN A 376 -16.38 3.58 7.74
CA ASN A 376 -15.93 2.76 6.61
C ASN A 376 -16.68 1.42 6.59
N ALA A 377 -16.67 0.77 5.43
CA ALA A 377 -17.14 -0.60 5.31
C ALA A 377 -16.33 -1.53 6.24
N PHE A 378 -16.97 -2.54 6.82
CA PHE A 378 -16.41 -3.46 7.80
C PHE A 378 -15.90 -2.82 9.12
N ALA A 379 -16.23 -1.55 9.36
CA ALA A 379 -15.95 -0.94 10.66
C ALA A 379 -16.98 -1.37 11.70
N ASP A 380 -16.53 -1.55 12.95
CA ASP A 380 -17.43 -1.85 14.07
C ASP A 380 -18.38 -0.66 14.32
N SER A 381 -19.68 -0.93 14.23
CA SER A 381 -20.75 0.04 14.44
C SER A 381 -21.36 -0.01 15.84
N THR A 382 -20.86 -0.84 16.75
CA THR A 382 -21.48 -1.07 18.07
C THR A 382 -21.53 0.19 18.94
N ALA A 383 -20.55 1.09 18.80
CA ALA A 383 -20.53 2.36 19.52
C ALA A 383 -21.34 3.48 18.85
N SER A 384 -21.92 3.24 17.66
CA SER A 384 -22.68 4.25 16.95
C SER A 384 -24.10 4.37 17.52
N THR A 385 -24.60 5.59 17.62
CA THR A 385 -25.95 5.91 18.10
C THR A 385 -26.85 6.54 17.03
N ALA A 386 -26.27 6.81 15.84
CA ALA A 386 -26.97 7.46 14.73
C ALA A 386 -26.52 6.90 13.38
N THR A 387 -27.32 7.14 12.37
CA THR A 387 -27.01 6.76 10.98
C THR A 387 -27.16 7.96 10.06
N ALA A 388 -26.52 7.88 8.89
CA ALA A 388 -26.66 8.83 7.81
C ALA A 388 -26.98 8.13 6.49
N THR A 389 -27.70 8.86 5.64
CA THR A 389 -27.95 8.49 4.24
C THR A 389 -27.46 9.64 3.37
N GLY A 390 -26.72 9.33 2.32
CA GLY A 390 -26.16 10.34 1.45
C GLY A 390 -25.18 9.76 0.45
N SER A 391 -24.43 10.62 -0.22
CA SER A 391 -23.45 10.19 -1.22
C SER A 391 -22.13 10.95 -1.12
N ARG A 392 -21.09 10.27 -1.54
CA ARG A 392 -19.75 10.78 -1.75
C ARG A 392 -19.37 10.52 -3.20
N SER A 393 -18.96 11.55 -3.92
CA SER A 393 -18.49 11.41 -5.28
C SER A 393 -17.15 12.11 -5.45
N THR A 394 -16.29 11.55 -6.33
CA THR A 394 -15.00 12.13 -6.67
C THR A 394 -14.80 12.08 -8.18
N PHE A 395 -14.48 13.22 -8.77
CA PHE A 395 -13.88 13.31 -10.09
C PHE A 395 -12.37 13.46 -9.90
N TYR A 396 -11.56 12.78 -10.71
CA TYR A 396 -10.12 12.86 -10.65
C TYR A 396 -9.48 12.85 -12.03
N ALA A 397 -8.31 13.46 -12.16
CA ALA A 397 -7.51 13.45 -13.37
C ALA A 397 -6.01 13.50 -13.03
N SER A 398 -5.19 12.98 -13.92
CA SER A 398 -3.74 13.07 -13.79
C SER A 398 -3.04 13.10 -15.16
N ALA A 399 -1.84 13.68 -15.16
CA ALA A 399 -0.87 13.60 -16.24
C ALA A 399 0.47 13.12 -15.62
N THR A 400 1.03 12.07 -16.18
CA THR A 400 2.28 11.46 -15.70
C THR A 400 3.32 11.49 -16.80
N TYR A 401 4.52 11.96 -16.48
CA TYR A 401 5.69 11.91 -17.34
C TYR A 401 6.65 10.83 -16.83
N HIS A 402 6.96 9.86 -17.66
CA HIS A 402 7.88 8.77 -17.37
C HIS A 402 9.30 9.12 -17.84
N PHE A 403 10.25 9.26 -16.93
CA PHE A 403 11.67 9.34 -17.27
C PHE A 403 12.16 8.00 -17.81
N ASP A 404 11.69 6.93 -17.19
CA ASP A 404 11.95 5.54 -17.54
C ASP A 404 10.82 4.63 -17.02
N LYS A 405 11.04 3.32 -16.95
CA LYS A 405 10.02 2.33 -16.50
C LYS A 405 9.74 2.38 -14.99
N ILE A 406 10.60 3.04 -14.21
CA ILE A 406 10.53 3.01 -12.75
C ILE A 406 10.40 4.39 -12.10
N THR A 407 10.77 5.46 -12.83
CA THR A 407 10.78 6.83 -12.31
C THR A 407 9.87 7.72 -13.13
N GLU A 408 8.97 8.39 -12.46
CA GLU A 408 7.98 9.27 -13.06
C GLU A 408 7.71 10.50 -12.20
N VAL A 409 7.37 11.60 -12.82
CA VAL A 409 6.73 12.76 -12.18
C VAL A 409 5.30 12.87 -12.66
N TYR A 410 4.44 13.41 -11.80
CA TYR A 410 3.04 13.54 -12.11
C TYR A 410 2.46 14.86 -11.61
N PHE A 411 1.44 15.32 -12.32
CA PHE A 411 0.45 16.26 -11.82
C PHE A 411 -0.88 15.53 -11.70
N ALA A 412 -1.55 15.71 -10.57
CA ALA A 412 -2.84 15.06 -10.31
C ALA A 412 -3.78 16.02 -9.59
N THR A 413 -5.08 15.80 -9.77
CA THR A 413 -6.12 16.57 -9.11
C THR A 413 -7.32 15.69 -8.83
N ASP A 414 -8.04 15.98 -7.73
CA ASP A 414 -9.35 15.40 -7.48
C ASP A 414 -10.31 16.43 -6.88
N TYR A 415 -11.59 16.21 -7.13
CA TYR A 415 -12.69 17.00 -6.58
C TYR A 415 -13.68 16.10 -5.88
N LEU A 416 -13.69 16.16 -4.57
CA LEU A 416 -14.65 15.49 -3.70
C LEU A 416 -15.92 16.34 -3.54
N LYS A 417 -17.10 15.70 -3.66
CA LYS A 417 -18.37 16.27 -3.30
C LYS A 417 -19.18 15.32 -2.43
N LEU A 418 -19.65 15.85 -1.30
CA LEU A 418 -20.54 15.18 -0.36
C LEU A 418 -21.95 15.70 -0.54
N ARG A 419 -22.95 14.85 -0.32
CA ARG A 419 -24.37 15.22 -0.39
C ARG A 419 -25.14 14.58 0.73
N ASP A 420 -26.25 15.24 1.12
CA ASP A 420 -27.18 14.83 2.15
C ASP A 420 -26.48 14.62 3.50
N GLY A 421 -26.75 13.54 4.21
CA GLY A 421 -26.14 13.22 5.49
C GLY A 421 -24.72 12.69 5.46
N TYR A 422 -24.14 12.42 4.25
CA TYR A 422 -22.78 11.89 4.17
C TYR A 422 -21.75 12.92 4.62
N ARG A 423 -20.88 12.54 5.53
CA ARG A 423 -19.79 13.38 6.06
C ARG A 423 -18.50 12.56 6.09
N THR A 424 -17.35 13.23 5.98
CA THR A 424 -16.03 12.63 6.20
C THR A 424 -15.20 13.53 7.10
N GLY A 425 -14.27 12.92 7.85
CA GLY A 425 -13.31 13.68 8.67
C GLY A 425 -12.33 14.51 7.83
N THR A 426 -12.11 14.13 6.57
CA THR A 426 -11.11 14.81 5.69
C THR A 426 -11.50 16.22 5.29
N THR A 427 -12.81 16.51 5.22
CA THR A 427 -13.32 17.84 4.84
C THR A 427 -13.67 18.71 6.04
N ASN A 428 -13.46 18.23 7.27
CA ASN A 428 -13.82 18.94 8.51
C ASN A 428 -15.25 19.51 8.53
N GLY A 429 -16.18 18.82 7.85
CA GLY A 429 -17.59 19.22 7.73
C GLY A 429 -17.92 20.02 6.47
N ALA A 430 -16.95 20.44 5.66
CA ALA A 430 -17.22 21.00 4.34
C ALA A 430 -17.84 19.96 3.42
N MET A 431 -18.68 20.40 2.47
CA MET A 431 -19.38 19.51 1.55
C MET A 431 -18.62 19.24 0.25
N SER A 432 -17.45 19.84 0.09
CA SER A 432 -16.55 19.61 -1.04
C SER A 432 -15.11 19.93 -0.67
N GLN A 433 -14.19 19.28 -1.37
CA GLN A 433 -12.75 19.58 -1.29
C GLN A 433 -12.12 19.35 -2.65
N MET A 434 -11.20 20.23 -3.02
CA MET A 434 -10.36 20.09 -4.20
C MET A 434 -8.92 19.88 -3.76
N GLU A 435 -8.24 18.94 -4.39
CA GLU A 435 -6.81 18.71 -4.18
C GLU A 435 -6.06 18.82 -5.51
N TYR A 436 -4.86 19.39 -5.45
CA TYR A 436 -3.90 19.47 -6.55
C TYR A 436 -2.58 18.95 -6.03
N ALA A 437 -1.98 18.05 -6.76
CA ALA A 437 -0.70 17.42 -6.39
C ALA A 437 0.31 17.50 -7.52
N ILE A 438 1.55 17.73 -7.16
CA ILE A 438 2.71 17.43 -7.98
C ILE A 438 3.60 16.46 -7.21
N GLY A 439 4.07 15.40 -7.85
CA GLY A 439 4.83 14.37 -7.15
C GLY A 439 5.83 13.65 -8.03
N LEU A 440 6.70 12.90 -7.37
CA LEU A 440 7.69 12.03 -7.98
C LEU A 440 7.52 10.63 -7.37
N ARG A 441 7.49 9.64 -8.23
CA ARG A 441 7.46 8.24 -7.83
C ARG A 441 8.61 7.47 -8.47
N THR A 442 9.31 6.68 -7.68
CA THR A 442 10.41 5.83 -8.16
C THR A 442 10.40 4.47 -7.46
N ARG A 443 10.90 3.45 -8.15
CA ARG A 443 11.02 2.06 -7.65
C ARG A 443 12.47 1.61 -7.70
N PHE A 444 12.87 0.77 -6.76
CA PHE A 444 14.22 0.19 -6.71
C PHE A 444 14.18 -1.28 -6.31
#